data_43296fd518a1950212d73ba8c3871e41
#
_entry.id   43296fd518a1950212d73ba8c3871e41
#
_cell.length_a   1.000
_cell.length_b   1.000
_cell.length_c   1.000
_cell.angle_alpha   90.00
_cell.angle_beta   90.00
_cell.angle_gamma   90.00
#
_symmetry.space_group_name_H-M   'P 1'
#
loop_
_entity.id
_entity.type
_entity.pdbx_description
1 polymer ?
#
loop_
_entity_poly.entity_id
_entity_poly.type
_entity_poly.pdbx_seq_one_letter_code
_entity_poly.pdbx_strand_id
1 'polypeptide(L)'
;MKILVPVDASAAALAPVAHLEALARSGVQIEVLLVNVQPRFHRHISQFTSRRQRDLLRQERSRSAMARAIEALSQAGLRFSAFTELGRPAERIAAIAERERVDEIMMGVGRHPDWLRWINPSIAQGVMARTDIPVSVLARGRTSVLARYAVPAGVAGLAALLLAGE
;
A
#
# COMPACT_ATOMS: atom_id res chain seq x y z
N MET A 1 14.48 -7.31 5.31
CA MET A 1 13.83 -6.18 4.62
C MET A 1 12.45 -5.98 5.20
N LYS A 2 12.11 -4.76 5.62
CA LYS A 2 10.81 -4.42 6.22
C LYS A 2 9.97 -3.63 5.22
N ILE A 3 8.80 -4.12 4.84
CA ILE A 3 8.00 -3.56 3.74
C ILE A 3 6.62 -3.14 4.25
N LEU A 4 6.22 -1.91 3.96
CA LEU A 4 4.87 -1.43 4.23
C LEU A 4 3.97 -1.70 3.03
N VAL A 5 2.86 -2.40 3.26
CA VAL A 5 1.86 -2.72 2.25
C VAL A 5 0.51 -2.11 2.65
N PRO A 6 0.17 -0.94 2.10
CA PRO A 6 -1.16 -0.40 2.25
C PRO A 6 -2.19 -1.24 1.49
N VAL A 7 -3.28 -1.61 2.17
CA VAL A 7 -4.35 -2.42 1.57
C VAL A 7 -5.72 -1.77 1.75
N ASP A 8 -6.55 -1.99 0.77
CA ASP A 8 -7.97 -1.69 0.77
C ASP A 8 -8.77 -2.94 0.36
N ALA A 9 -10.08 -2.82 0.22
CA ALA A 9 -10.93 -3.93 -0.19
C ALA A 9 -10.78 -4.31 -1.67
N SER A 10 -9.92 -3.63 -2.44
CA SER A 10 -9.74 -3.90 -3.86
C SER A 10 -8.94 -5.16 -4.14
N ALA A 11 -9.18 -5.75 -5.30
CA ALA A 11 -8.39 -6.88 -5.77
C ALA A 11 -6.94 -6.49 -6.12
N ALA A 12 -6.68 -5.21 -6.38
CA ALA A 12 -5.36 -4.70 -6.70
C ALA A 12 -4.43 -4.70 -5.49
N ALA A 13 -4.97 -4.55 -4.28
CA ALA A 13 -4.22 -4.61 -3.03
C ALA A 13 -3.48 -5.95 -2.80
N LEU A 14 -3.83 -6.99 -3.55
CA LEU A 14 -3.14 -8.29 -3.49
C LEU A 14 -1.92 -8.39 -4.42
N ALA A 15 -1.71 -7.44 -5.33
CA ALA A 15 -0.56 -7.49 -6.23
C ALA A 15 0.79 -7.40 -5.48
N PRO A 16 0.96 -6.52 -4.47
CA PRO A 16 2.15 -6.54 -3.61
C PRO A 16 2.35 -7.87 -2.89
N VAL A 17 1.29 -8.48 -2.37
CA VAL A 17 1.39 -9.75 -1.63
C VAL A 17 1.94 -10.85 -2.54
N ALA A 18 1.39 -11.01 -3.74
CA ALA A 18 1.88 -12.00 -4.70
C ALA A 18 3.36 -11.75 -5.09
N HIS A 19 3.79 -10.50 -5.18
CA HIS A 19 5.18 -10.16 -5.43
C HIS A 19 6.09 -10.54 -4.25
N LEU A 20 5.66 -10.25 -3.02
CA LEU A 20 6.38 -10.60 -1.79
C LEU A 20 6.53 -12.10 -1.60
N GLU A 21 5.50 -12.88 -1.96
CA GLU A 21 5.58 -14.34 -2.00
C GLU A 21 6.68 -14.84 -2.96
N ALA A 22 6.79 -14.22 -4.14
CA ALA A 22 7.83 -14.58 -5.10
C ALA A 22 9.24 -14.23 -4.59
N LEU A 23 9.40 -13.06 -3.97
CA LEU A 23 10.67 -12.65 -3.35
C LEU A 23 11.06 -13.56 -2.18
N ALA A 24 10.11 -13.94 -1.34
CA ALA A 24 10.37 -14.86 -0.22
C ALA A 24 10.83 -16.23 -0.71
N ARG A 25 10.25 -16.73 -1.79
CA ARG A 25 10.68 -17.99 -2.43
C ARG A 25 12.11 -17.94 -2.97
N SER A 26 12.61 -16.76 -3.32
CA SER A 26 14.03 -16.56 -3.70
C SER A 26 15.00 -16.44 -2.51
N GLY A 27 14.50 -16.63 -1.28
CA GLY A 27 15.32 -16.64 -0.06
C GLY A 27 15.47 -15.28 0.62
N VAL A 28 14.79 -14.24 0.17
CA VAL A 28 14.82 -12.92 0.80
C VAL A 28 14.03 -12.94 2.11
N GLN A 29 14.67 -12.52 3.20
CA GLN A 29 14.01 -12.37 4.50
C GLN A 29 13.15 -11.10 4.52
N ILE A 30 11.84 -11.27 4.61
CA ILE A 30 10.87 -10.18 4.53
C ILE A 30 10.01 -10.13 5.81
N GLU A 31 9.81 -8.92 6.32
CA GLU A 31 8.82 -8.58 7.33
C GLU A 31 7.80 -7.61 6.71
N VAL A 32 6.53 -7.95 6.75
CA VAL A 32 5.46 -7.16 6.13
C VAL A 32 4.68 -6.40 7.18
N LEU A 33 4.56 -5.09 6.99
CA LEU A 33 3.61 -4.26 7.72
C LEU A 33 2.38 -4.02 6.84
N LEU A 34 1.28 -4.69 7.14
CA LEU A 34 0.02 -4.52 6.44
C LEU A 34 -0.79 -3.41 7.10
N VAL A 35 -1.15 -2.37 6.36
CA VAL A 35 -1.92 -1.26 6.89
C VAL A 35 -3.18 -0.98 6.08
N ASN A 36 -4.31 -0.84 6.77
CA ASN A 36 -5.53 -0.30 6.19
C ASN A 36 -5.74 1.13 6.72
N VAL A 37 -5.66 2.13 5.86
CA VAL A 37 -5.91 3.53 6.23
C VAL A 37 -7.33 3.91 5.85
N GLN A 38 -8.14 4.25 6.85
CA GLN A 38 -9.52 4.65 6.65
C GLN A 38 -9.68 6.17 6.82
N PRO A 39 -10.42 6.84 5.92
CA PRO A 39 -10.72 8.24 6.09
C PRO A 39 -11.59 8.46 7.34
N ARG A 40 -11.45 9.62 7.95
CA ARG A 40 -12.36 10.03 9.02
C ARG A 40 -13.76 10.23 8.45
N PHE A 41 -14.79 9.83 9.17
CA PHE A 41 -16.16 10.10 8.76
C PHE A 41 -16.40 11.61 8.65
N HIS A 42 -17.08 12.02 7.59
CA HIS A 42 -17.52 13.40 7.43
C HIS A 42 -18.42 13.83 8.61
N ARG A 43 -18.36 15.11 8.96
CA ARG A 43 -19.09 15.69 10.09
C ARG A 43 -20.59 15.36 10.07
N HIS A 44 -21.20 15.34 8.88
CA HIS A 44 -22.63 15.02 8.72
C HIS A 44 -22.98 13.59 9.14
N ILE A 45 -22.13 12.61 8.88
CA ILE A 45 -22.36 11.21 9.27
C ILE A 45 -22.13 11.03 10.78
N SER A 46 -21.19 11.77 11.35
CA SER A 46 -20.87 11.68 12.77
C SER A 46 -21.95 12.22 13.70
N GLN A 47 -22.90 13.03 13.19
CA GLN A 47 -24.03 13.57 13.96
C GLN A 47 -25.14 12.54 14.19
N PHE A 48 -25.27 11.55 13.29
CA PHE A 48 -26.37 10.57 13.32
C PHE A 48 -25.94 9.18 13.79
N THR A 49 -24.66 8.99 14.11
CA THR A 49 -24.12 7.67 14.51
C THR A 49 -23.34 7.77 15.82
N SER A 50 -23.57 6.81 16.73
CA SER A 50 -22.80 6.72 17.97
C SER A 50 -21.33 6.39 17.70
N ARG A 51 -20.43 6.73 18.64
CA ARG A 51 -19.01 6.34 18.56
C ARG A 51 -18.87 4.84 18.38
N ARG A 52 -19.60 4.05 19.17
CA ARG A 52 -19.58 2.57 19.12
C ARG A 52 -19.97 2.03 17.74
N GLN A 53 -20.99 2.57 17.12
CA GLN A 53 -21.42 2.16 15.76
C GLN A 53 -20.33 2.48 14.72
N ARG A 54 -19.71 3.65 14.82
CA ARG A 54 -18.61 4.02 13.91
C ARG A 54 -17.40 3.11 14.08
N ASP A 55 -17.06 2.73 15.30
CA ASP A 55 -15.92 1.85 15.58
C ASP A 55 -16.19 0.44 15.09
N LEU A 56 -17.38 -0.10 15.25
CA LEU A 56 -17.79 -1.38 14.70
C LEU A 56 -17.72 -1.39 13.18
N LEU A 57 -18.27 -0.37 12.51
CA LEU A 57 -18.20 -0.27 11.05
C LEU A 57 -16.76 -0.17 10.53
N ARG A 58 -15.88 0.53 11.27
CA ARG A 58 -14.46 0.62 10.92
C ARG A 58 -13.78 -0.74 11.04
N GLN A 59 -14.00 -1.43 12.15
CA GLN A 59 -13.43 -2.76 12.35
C GLN A 59 -13.87 -3.74 11.27
N GLU A 60 -15.14 -3.75 10.93
CA GLU A 60 -15.68 -4.62 9.89
C GLU A 60 -15.07 -4.30 8.51
N ARG A 61 -15.01 -3.02 8.13
CA ARG A 61 -14.37 -2.59 6.89
C ARG A 61 -12.88 -2.93 6.84
N SER A 62 -12.18 -2.73 7.95
CA SER A 62 -10.76 -3.06 8.04
C SER A 62 -10.53 -4.57 7.94
N ARG A 63 -11.31 -5.38 8.65
CA ARG A 63 -11.23 -6.85 8.55
C ARG A 63 -11.46 -7.31 7.11
N SER A 64 -12.52 -6.82 6.48
CA SER A 64 -12.85 -7.16 5.09
C SER A 64 -11.75 -6.72 4.11
N ALA A 65 -11.18 -5.52 4.31
CA ALA A 65 -10.10 -5.02 3.46
C ALA A 65 -8.81 -5.82 3.57
N MET A 66 -8.48 -6.29 4.77
CA MET A 66 -7.21 -6.98 5.05
C MET A 66 -7.30 -8.51 4.95
N ALA A 67 -8.51 -9.10 5.07
CA ALA A 67 -8.69 -10.55 5.21
C ALA A 67 -7.94 -11.36 4.14
N ARG A 68 -8.11 -10.99 2.88
CA ARG A 68 -7.47 -11.69 1.75
C ARG A 68 -5.96 -11.56 1.74
N ALA A 69 -5.43 -10.40 2.13
CA ALA A 69 -3.99 -10.17 2.20
C ALA A 69 -3.38 -10.95 3.38
N ILE A 70 -4.04 -10.96 4.54
CA ILE A 70 -3.65 -11.73 5.72
C ILE A 70 -3.63 -13.23 5.39
N GLU A 71 -4.67 -13.73 4.75
CA GLU A 71 -4.76 -15.13 4.33
C GLU A 71 -3.60 -15.51 3.40
N ALA A 72 -3.34 -14.71 2.36
CA ALA A 72 -2.27 -14.96 1.41
C ALA A 72 -0.88 -14.91 2.08
N LEU A 73 -0.60 -13.90 2.92
CA LEU A 73 0.66 -13.82 3.67
C LEU A 73 0.85 -15.00 4.62
N SER A 74 -0.22 -15.44 5.28
CA SER A 74 -0.20 -16.60 6.18
C SER A 74 0.10 -17.90 5.42
N GLN A 75 -0.55 -18.10 4.27
CA GLN A 75 -0.31 -19.27 3.40
C GLN A 75 1.12 -19.30 2.85
N ALA A 76 1.69 -18.12 2.57
CA ALA A 76 3.06 -17.97 2.13
C ALA A 76 4.11 -18.12 3.26
N GLY A 77 3.68 -18.25 4.51
CA GLY A 77 4.58 -18.35 5.67
C GLY A 77 5.38 -17.07 5.95
N LEU A 78 4.93 -15.92 5.43
CA LEU A 78 5.58 -14.64 5.64
C LEU A 78 5.26 -14.07 7.02
N ARG A 79 6.28 -13.48 7.66
CA ARG A 79 6.07 -12.74 8.91
C ARG A 79 5.41 -11.41 8.60
N PHE A 80 4.30 -11.13 9.27
CA PHE A 80 3.60 -9.86 9.10
C PHE A 80 2.96 -9.38 10.40
N SER A 81 2.70 -8.07 10.45
CA SER A 81 1.79 -7.44 11.38
C SER A 81 0.73 -6.65 10.61
N ALA A 82 -0.49 -6.59 11.13
CA ALA A 82 -1.62 -5.94 10.47
C ALA A 82 -2.32 -4.96 11.42
N PHE A 83 -2.54 -3.73 10.98
CA PHE A 83 -3.18 -2.70 11.79
C PHE A 83 -3.98 -1.71 10.93
N THR A 84 -4.83 -0.95 11.61
CA THR A 84 -5.69 0.07 10.98
C THR A 84 -5.31 1.44 11.50
N GLU A 85 -5.23 2.41 10.58
CA GLU A 85 -5.00 3.82 10.88
C GLU A 85 -6.13 4.69 10.37
N LEU A 86 -6.33 5.85 11.01
CA LEU A 86 -7.36 6.82 10.64
C LEU A 86 -6.72 8.10 10.13
N GLY A 87 -7.17 8.58 8.98
CA GLY A 87 -6.69 9.84 8.43
C GLY A 87 -6.71 9.89 6.92
N ARG A 88 -5.95 10.82 6.37
CA ARG A 88 -5.74 10.93 4.93
C ARG A 88 -4.74 9.85 4.49
N PRO A 89 -5.10 8.97 3.55
CA PRO A 89 -4.27 7.81 3.22
C PRO A 89 -2.81 8.15 2.92
N ALA A 90 -2.55 9.07 2.00
CA ALA A 90 -1.18 9.41 1.62
C ALA A 90 -0.34 9.93 2.78
N GLU A 91 -0.91 10.80 3.62
CA GLU A 91 -0.23 11.36 4.79
C GLU A 91 0.08 10.27 5.83
N ARG A 92 -0.88 9.38 6.09
CA ARG A 92 -0.71 8.33 7.11
C ARG A 92 0.24 7.25 6.65
N ILE A 93 0.19 6.84 5.39
CA ILE A 93 1.11 5.85 4.83
C ILE A 93 2.54 6.35 4.93
N ALA A 94 2.83 7.58 4.49
CA ALA A 94 4.17 8.15 4.59
C ALA A 94 4.65 8.24 6.05
N ALA A 95 3.82 8.80 6.95
CA ALA A 95 4.17 8.92 8.37
C ALA A 95 4.40 7.56 9.05
N ILE A 96 3.65 6.52 8.68
CA ILE A 96 3.87 5.16 9.19
C ILE A 96 5.19 4.61 8.67
N ALA A 97 5.47 4.77 7.39
CA ALA A 97 6.69 4.27 6.77
C ALA A 97 7.95 4.83 7.45
N GLU A 98 7.95 6.12 7.74
CA GLU A 98 9.03 6.78 8.47
C GLU A 98 9.12 6.32 9.93
N ARG A 99 7.99 6.31 10.66
CA ARG A 99 7.93 5.87 12.05
C ARG A 99 8.44 4.44 12.24
N GLU A 100 8.02 3.55 11.36
CA GLU A 100 8.37 2.13 11.39
C GLU A 100 9.72 1.83 10.73
N ARG A 101 10.35 2.82 10.11
CA ARG A 101 11.63 2.70 9.39
C ARG A 101 11.59 1.56 8.39
N VAL A 102 10.59 1.57 7.51
CA VAL A 102 10.49 0.55 6.47
C VAL A 102 11.49 0.81 5.35
N ASP A 103 11.93 -0.26 4.71
CA ASP A 103 12.87 -0.16 3.59
C ASP A 103 12.17 0.23 2.29
N GLU A 104 10.87 -0.12 2.18
CA GLU A 104 10.08 0.11 0.97
C GLU A 104 8.58 0.16 1.27
N ILE A 105 7.85 0.91 0.45
CA ILE A 105 6.38 0.93 0.42
C ILE A 105 5.92 0.26 -0.87
N MET A 106 5.15 -0.82 -0.78
CA MET A 106 4.60 -1.50 -1.96
C MET A 106 3.10 -1.30 -2.07
N MET A 107 2.64 -0.71 -3.16
CA MET A 107 1.24 -0.35 -3.38
C MET A 107 0.67 -1.07 -4.60
N GLY A 108 -0.51 -1.67 -4.46
CA GLY A 108 -1.26 -2.22 -5.58
C GLY A 108 -2.07 -1.15 -6.30
N VAL A 109 -2.04 -1.16 -7.64
CA VAL A 109 -2.92 -0.31 -8.45
C VAL A 109 -3.79 -1.16 -9.36
N GLY A 110 -5.10 -0.86 -9.38
CA GLY A 110 -6.06 -1.52 -10.25
C GLY A 110 -6.19 -0.79 -11.59
N ARG A 111 -6.41 -1.55 -12.66
CA ARG A 111 -6.97 -1.02 -13.92
C ARG A 111 -8.48 -1.01 -13.75
N HIS A 112 -9.06 0.11 -13.39
CA HIS A 112 -10.51 0.24 -13.32
C HIS A 112 -11.05 1.14 -14.41
N PRO A 113 -12.24 0.82 -14.96
CA PRO A 113 -12.99 1.77 -15.78
C PRO A 113 -13.27 3.05 -14.97
N ASP A 114 -13.43 4.16 -15.67
CA ASP A 114 -13.42 5.54 -15.17
C ASP A 114 -14.35 5.88 -14.00
N TRP A 115 -15.35 5.06 -13.67
CA TRP A 115 -16.28 5.32 -12.58
C TRP A 115 -15.82 4.81 -11.20
N LEU A 116 -14.78 3.95 -11.13
CA LEU A 116 -14.18 3.43 -9.90
C LEU A 116 -12.81 4.06 -9.59
N ARG A 117 -12.67 5.35 -9.88
CA ARG A 117 -11.44 6.16 -9.68
C ARG A 117 -11.01 6.36 -8.22
N TRP A 118 -11.45 5.53 -7.29
CA TRP A 118 -11.19 5.71 -5.86
C TRP A 118 -9.89 5.07 -5.38
N ILE A 119 -9.29 4.15 -6.16
CA ILE A 119 -7.92 3.70 -5.91
C ILE A 119 -7.03 4.54 -6.80
N ASN A 120 -6.76 5.68 -6.30
CA ASN A 120 -6.23 6.82 -6.99
C ASN A 120 -4.74 6.66 -7.25
N PRO A 121 -4.28 6.83 -8.49
CA PRO A 121 -2.89 7.24 -8.75
C PRO A 121 -2.46 8.39 -7.85
N SER A 122 -3.40 9.22 -7.40
CA SER A 122 -3.18 10.33 -6.47
C SER A 122 -2.72 9.89 -5.07
N ILE A 123 -3.08 8.69 -4.56
CA ILE A 123 -2.57 8.24 -3.26
C ILE A 123 -1.10 7.87 -3.38
N ALA A 124 -0.73 7.09 -4.40
CA ALA A 124 0.67 6.74 -4.61
C ALA A 124 1.54 7.98 -4.88
N GLN A 125 1.07 8.90 -5.72
CA GLN A 125 1.73 10.18 -5.94
C GLN A 125 1.81 11.01 -4.66
N GLY A 126 0.73 11.01 -3.88
CA GLY A 126 0.68 11.71 -2.60
C GLY A 126 1.62 11.13 -1.55
N VAL A 127 1.87 9.82 -1.55
CA VAL A 127 2.87 9.15 -0.72
C VAL A 127 4.28 9.54 -1.19
N MET A 128 4.58 9.37 -2.48
CA MET A 128 5.87 9.73 -3.08
C MET A 128 6.26 11.20 -2.88
N ALA A 129 5.28 12.10 -2.78
CA ALA A 129 5.52 13.51 -2.50
C ALA A 129 5.82 13.82 -1.01
N ARG A 130 5.74 12.82 -0.12
CA ARG A 130 5.81 13.01 1.34
C ARG A 130 6.87 12.16 2.04
N THR A 131 7.56 11.31 1.33
CA THR A 131 8.60 10.45 1.89
C THR A 131 9.69 10.19 0.88
N ASP A 132 10.91 10.04 1.35
CA ASP A 132 12.07 9.62 0.55
C ASP A 132 12.21 8.09 0.49
N ILE A 133 11.35 7.35 1.19
CA ILE A 133 11.34 5.88 1.15
C ILE A 133 10.87 5.43 -0.24
N PRO A 134 11.55 4.45 -0.86
CA PRO A 134 11.16 3.90 -2.16
C PRO A 134 9.71 3.43 -2.18
N VAL A 135 8.98 3.80 -3.24
CA VAL A 135 7.59 3.41 -3.45
C VAL A 135 7.46 2.60 -4.72
N SER A 136 7.19 1.30 -4.59
CA SER A 136 6.87 0.41 -5.70
C SER A 136 5.37 0.34 -5.94
N VAL A 137 4.97 0.53 -7.20
CA VAL A 137 3.58 0.47 -7.62
C VAL A 137 3.37 -0.74 -8.53
N LEU A 138 2.56 -1.69 -8.07
CA LEU A 138 2.35 -2.98 -8.73
C LEU A 138 0.95 -3.07 -9.33
N ALA A 139 0.86 -3.36 -10.62
CA ALA A 139 -0.41 -3.58 -11.29
C ALA A 139 -0.76 -5.07 -11.30
N ARG A 140 -2.03 -5.41 -11.10
CA ARG A 140 -2.50 -6.80 -11.20
C ARG A 140 -2.33 -7.30 -12.65
N GLY A 141 -1.58 -8.39 -12.83
CA GLY A 141 -1.48 -9.12 -14.11
C GLY A 141 -0.27 -8.80 -14.98
N ARG A 142 0.64 -7.94 -14.55
CA ARG A 142 1.98 -7.78 -15.14
C ARG A 142 2.92 -7.29 -14.05
N THR A 143 4.02 -7.99 -13.84
CA THR A 143 5.16 -7.52 -13.07
C THR A 143 5.87 -6.38 -13.83
N SER A 144 5.25 -5.23 -13.93
CA SER A 144 5.96 -4.02 -14.33
C SER A 144 6.30 -3.28 -13.05
N VAL A 145 7.48 -3.51 -12.56
CA VAL A 145 8.09 -2.72 -11.49
C VAL A 145 8.40 -1.35 -12.05
N LEU A 146 7.49 -0.41 -11.87
CA LEU A 146 7.82 1.01 -11.97
C LEU A 146 8.40 1.44 -10.63
N ALA A 147 9.65 1.05 -10.37
CA ALA A 147 10.42 1.63 -9.28
C ALA A 147 10.72 3.09 -9.64
N ARG A 148 9.98 4.03 -9.07
CA ARG A 148 10.39 5.43 -9.03
C ARG A 148 11.11 5.66 -7.71
N TYR A 149 12.42 5.75 -7.80
CA TYR A 149 13.23 6.32 -6.73
C TYR A 149 12.85 7.79 -6.62
N ALA A 150 12.46 8.23 -5.44
CA ALA A 150 12.50 9.65 -5.13
C ALA A 150 13.97 10.05 -5.11
N VAL A 151 14.45 10.68 -6.17
CA VAL A 151 15.77 11.31 -6.19
C VAL A 151 15.61 12.61 -5.41
N PRO A 152 16.35 12.81 -4.31
CA PRO A 152 16.38 14.11 -3.67
C PRO A 152 16.85 15.14 -4.70
N ALA A 153 16.20 16.32 -4.74
CA ALA A 153 16.51 17.39 -5.65
C ALA A 153 17.99 17.80 -5.52
N GLY A 154 18.84 17.28 -6.39
CA GLY A 154 20.27 17.58 -6.37
C GLY A 154 21.16 16.71 -7.25
N VAL A 155 20.69 15.58 -7.78
CA VAL A 155 21.50 14.77 -8.70
C VAL A 155 20.71 14.48 -9.97
N ALA A 156 20.81 15.36 -10.93
CA ALA A 156 20.41 15.11 -12.31
C ALA A 156 21.46 14.20 -12.95
N GLY A 157 21.05 13.07 -13.47
CA GLY A 157 21.84 12.34 -14.44
C GLY A 157 21.85 10.84 -14.25
N LEU A 158 21.44 10.14 -15.31
CA LEU A 158 21.73 8.74 -15.65
C LEU A 158 20.88 7.65 -14.98
N ALA A 159 19.71 7.41 -15.55
CA ALA A 159 19.19 6.05 -15.74
C ALA A 159 18.04 6.03 -16.76
N ALA A 160 18.28 6.52 -17.93
CA ALA A 160 17.47 6.25 -19.12
C ALA A 160 18.32 5.40 -20.07
N LEU A 161 18.45 4.13 -19.78
CA LEU A 161 18.91 3.13 -20.76
C LEU A 161 18.78 1.76 -20.13
N LEU A 162 17.73 1.04 -20.43
CA LEU A 162 17.64 -0.41 -20.53
C LEU A 162 16.19 -0.85 -20.73
N LEU A 163 15.55 -0.39 -21.79
CA LEU A 163 14.37 -1.03 -22.35
C LEU A 163 14.35 -0.81 -23.87
N ALA A 164 15.37 -1.34 -24.53
CA ALA A 164 15.33 -1.66 -25.95
C ALA A 164 16.12 -2.96 -26.11
N GLY A 165 15.42 -4.04 -26.41
CA GLY A 165 16.05 -5.34 -26.66
C GLY A 165 14.99 -6.42 -26.71
N GLU A 166 14.36 -6.60 -27.88
CA GLU A 166 13.78 -7.81 -28.46
C GLU A 166 12.75 -8.60 -27.66
#